data_ec75a5e64fa8e1a87e9941f2d4b654fb
#
_entry.id   ec75a5e64fa8e1a87e9941f2d4b654fb
#
_cell.length_a   1.000
_cell.length_b   1.000
_cell.length_c   1.000
_cell.angle_alpha   90.00
_cell.angle_beta   90.00
_cell.angle_gamma   90.00
#
_symmetry.space_group_name_H-M   'P 1'
#
loop_
_entity.id
_entity.type
_entity.pdbx_description
1 polymer ?
#
loop_
_entity_poly.entity_id
_entity_poly.type
_entity_poly.pdbx_seq_one_letter_code
_entity_poly.pdbx_strand_id
1 'polypeptide(L)'
;MDLITVRDLFKNTEKYAGVEVNVGGGVRNRRGSTQFGFIVLNDGTYFTPVQVVYNDALENFQEISKINIGAALIIRGTLVLTPDSKQPFEIQAESITVEGSSTGDYPLQPKRHSMEFLRTINHLRPRTNTFQAVFRVRSLAAMAIHQFFQDRDFVYVHTPLITGSDCEGAGEMFQVTTLDLNNVPKTEDGKVDYTQDFFGKPTNLTVSGQLNGETFAMAFRNIYTFGPTFRAENSNTTRHAAEFWMIEPEIAFADLEDDMELAEDMIKYIISYVLEHAPEEMNFFNEFIDKGLLDRLHNVLHNEFGRITHTDAVALLEKHNDEFEYPVHWGSDLQTEHERFLTEKVFKKPVFVTDYPKEIKAFYMKLNPDGKTVAAMDCLVPGIGEIIGGSQREDNFDILKNRIEELGMKPEDYAFYLDLRKYGSARHAGYGLGFERCVMYLTGMGNIRDVLPFPRTVGNCDL
;
A
#
# COMPACT_ATOMS: atom_id res chain seq x y z
N MET A 1 15.79 -30.45 -13.31
CA MET A 1 14.99 -30.12 -14.51
C MET A 1 14.86 -28.61 -14.52
N ASP A 2 15.34 -27.96 -15.57
CA ASP A 2 15.24 -26.50 -15.66
C ASP A 2 13.85 -26.13 -16.16
N LEU A 3 13.02 -25.55 -15.28
CA LEU A 3 11.71 -25.06 -15.63
C LEU A 3 11.80 -23.64 -16.20
N ILE A 4 11.21 -23.44 -17.37
CA ILE A 4 11.10 -22.12 -18.02
C ILE A 4 9.85 -21.44 -17.43
N THR A 5 9.97 -20.15 -17.07
CA THR A 5 8.82 -19.40 -16.55
C THR A 5 7.86 -19.02 -17.66
N VAL A 6 6.56 -18.96 -17.34
CA VAL A 6 5.53 -18.47 -18.28
C VAL A 6 5.87 -17.07 -18.79
N ARG A 7 6.43 -16.21 -17.92
CA ARG A 7 6.92 -14.88 -18.30
C ARG A 7 7.99 -14.94 -19.39
N ASP A 8 8.94 -15.86 -19.29
CA ASP A 8 10.02 -15.98 -20.29
C ASP A 8 9.47 -16.45 -21.64
N LEU A 9 8.51 -17.37 -21.64
CA LEU A 9 7.82 -17.81 -22.85
C LEU A 9 7.11 -16.66 -23.58
N PHE A 10 6.38 -15.81 -22.85
CA PHE A 10 5.69 -14.65 -23.43
C PHE A 10 6.63 -13.56 -23.91
N LYS A 11 7.72 -13.31 -23.18
CA LYS A 11 8.69 -12.27 -23.54
C LYS A 11 9.62 -12.68 -24.69
N ASN A 12 9.87 -13.97 -24.86
CA ASN A 12 10.82 -14.52 -25.82
C ASN A 12 10.17 -15.61 -26.70
N THR A 13 8.91 -15.43 -27.09
CA THR A 13 8.10 -16.44 -27.80
C THR A 13 8.81 -17.00 -29.03
N GLU A 14 9.43 -16.14 -29.85
CA GLU A 14 10.14 -16.56 -31.06
C GLU A 14 11.34 -17.49 -30.78
N LYS A 15 12.03 -17.27 -29.65
CA LYS A 15 13.15 -18.14 -29.22
C LYS A 15 12.68 -19.56 -28.93
N TYR A 16 11.46 -19.72 -28.46
CA TYR A 16 10.91 -21.02 -28.06
C TYR A 16 10.00 -21.64 -29.11
N ALA A 17 9.72 -20.96 -30.24
CA ALA A 17 8.86 -21.46 -31.29
C ALA A 17 9.45 -22.75 -31.90
N GLY A 18 8.67 -23.85 -31.85
CA GLY A 18 9.09 -25.19 -32.29
C GLY A 18 10.09 -25.89 -31.38
N VAL A 19 10.38 -25.34 -30.20
CA VAL A 19 11.34 -25.90 -29.23
C VAL A 19 10.58 -26.63 -28.11
N GLU A 20 11.15 -27.73 -27.64
CA GLU A 20 10.71 -28.44 -26.45
C GLU A 20 10.98 -27.58 -25.20
N VAL A 21 9.97 -27.38 -24.39
CA VAL A 21 10.01 -26.60 -23.14
C VAL A 21 9.49 -27.40 -21.96
N ASN A 22 10.04 -27.10 -20.77
CA ASN A 22 9.54 -27.61 -19.50
C ASN A 22 8.94 -26.47 -18.71
N VAL A 23 7.66 -26.56 -18.34
CA VAL A 23 6.96 -25.54 -17.53
C VAL A 23 6.26 -26.18 -16.35
N GLY A 24 6.30 -25.49 -15.20
CA GLY A 24 5.56 -25.90 -14.01
C GLY A 24 4.46 -24.88 -13.72
N GLY A 25 3.33 -25.30 -13.10
CA GLY A 25 2.31 -24.35 -12.71
C GLY A 25 1.04 -24.98 -12.16
N GLY A 26 0.12 -24.12 -11.71
CA GLY A 26 -1.19 -24.52 -11.21
C GLY A 26 -2.26 -24.56 -12.32
N VAL A 27 -3.13 -25.55 -12.27
CA VAL A 27 -4.28 -25.67 -13.16
C VAL A 27 -5.34 -24.63 -12.80
N ARG A 28 -5.59 -23.71 -13.70
CA ARG A 28 -6.62 -22.65 -13.56
C ARG A 28 -7.96 -23.05 -14.15
N ASN A 29 -7.91 -23.79 -15.23
CA ASN A 29 -9.08 -24.34 -15.91
C ASN A 29 -8.67 -25.56 -16.74
N ARG A 30 -9.63 -26.42 -16.98
CA ARG A 30 -9.49 -27.59 -17.84
C ARG A 30 -10.77 -27.80 -18.64
N ARG A 31 -10.62 -28.13 -19.91
CA ARG A 31 -11.70 -28.56 -20.82
C ARG A 31 -11.17 -29.65 -21.74
N GLY A 32 -12.02 -30.57 -22.15
CA GLY A 32 -11.57 -31.63 -23.05
C GLY A 32 -12.69 -32.56 -23.49
N SER A 33 -12.31 -33.45 -24.37
CA SER A 33 -13.11 -34.54 -24.93
C SER A 33 -12.48 -35.89 -24.55
N THR A 34 -12.95 -36.95 -25.16
CA THR A 34 -12.40 -38.32 -25.02
C THR A 34 -11.07 -38.52 -25.76
N GLN A 35 -10.64 -37.59 -26.60
CA GLN A 35 -9.44 -37.74 -27.45
C GLN A 35 -8.39 -36.64 -27.20
N PHE A 36 -8.81 -35.45 -26.79
CA PHE A 36 -7.90 -34.34 -26.51
C PHE A 36 -8.48 -33.38 -25.48
N GLY A 37 -7.62 -32.56 -24.89
CA GLY A 37 -8.05 -31.53 -23.93
C GLY A 37 -7.10 -30.35 -23.88
N PHE A 38 -7.53 -29.35 -23.11
CA PHE A 38 -6.80 -28.11 -22.86
C PHE A 38 -6.69 -27.87 -21.36
N ILE A 39 -5.51 -27.46 -20.95
CA ILE A 39 -5.26 -26.98 -19.59
C ILE A 39 -4.83 -25.52 -19.69
N VAL A 40 -5.40 -24.67 -18.84
CA VAL A 40 -4.93 -23.32 -18.59
C VAL A 40 -4.02 -23.38 -17.39
N LEU A 41 -2.72 -23.17 -17.62
CA LEU A 41 -1.65 -23.28 -16.62
C LEU A 41 -1.12 -21.90 -16.28
N ASN A 42 -0.90 -21.65 -15.00
CA ASN A 42 -0.30 -20.40 -14.52
C ASN A 42 0.74 -20.72 -13.44
N ASP A 43 1.94 -20.14 -13.58
CA ASP A 43 3.04 -20.27 -12.62
C ASP A 43 3.20 -19.05 -11.71
N GLY A 44 2.34 -18.03 -11.87
CA GLY A 44 2.39 -16.78 -11.13
C GLY A 44 3.46 -15.77 -11.60
N THR A 45 4.31 -16.11 -12.58
CA THR A 45 5.36 -15.22 -13.08
C THR A 45 4.84 -14.20 -14.09
N TYR A 46 3.72 -14.50 -14.74
CA TYR A 46 3.08 -13.67 -15.75
C TYR A 46 1.56 -13.62 -15.53
N PHE A 47 0.91 -12.50 -15.90
CA PHE A 47 -0.53 -12.35 -15.68
C PHE A 47 -1.34 -13.26 -16.58
N THR A 48 -1.02 -13.28 -17.88
CA THR A 48 -1.66 -14.15 -18.84
C THR A 48 -1.19 -15.60 -18.66
N PRO A 49 -2.09 -16.55 -18.45
CA PRO A 49 -1.75 -17.97 -18.32
C PRO A 49 -1.40 -18.57 -19.70
N VAL A 50 -0.70 -19.69 -19.69
CA VAL A 50 -0.40 -20.45 -20.91
C VAL A 50 -1.47 -21.53 -21.16
N GLN A 51 -1.84 -21.73 -22.43
CA GLN A 51 -2.66 -22.85 -22.85
C GLN A 51 -1.78 -24.05 -23.18
N VAL A 52 -2.11 -25.19 -22.61
CA VAL A 52 -1.50 -26.49 -22.90
C VAL A 52 -2.52 -27.38 -23.57
N VAL A 53 -2.13 -27.98 -24.69
CA VAL A 53 -2.93 -28.97 -25.43
C VAL A 53 -2.37 -30.36 -25.16
N TYR A 54 -3.23 -31.31 -24.86
CA TYR A 54 -2.85 -32.71 -24.67
C TYR A 54 -3.86 -33.62 -25.37
N ASN A 55 -3.43 -34.83 -25.74
CA ASN A 55 -4.24 -35.80 -26.43
C ASN A 55 -4.07 -37.21 -25.83
N ASP A 56 -4.78 -38.18 -26.37
CA ASP A 56 -4.83 -39.56 -25.93
C ASP A 56 -3.54 -40.38 -26.16
N ALA A 57 -2.52 -39.76 -26.80
CA ALA A 57 -1.18 -40.32 -26.87
C ALA A 57 -0.40 -40.19 -25.53
N LEU A 58 -0.85 -39.35 -24.59
CA LEU A 58 -0.25 -39.28 -23.25
C LEU A 58 -0.45 -40.60 -22.50
N GLU A 59 0.62 -41.12 -21.91
CA GLU A 59 0.61 -42.34 -21.10
C GLU A 59 -0.46 -42.28 -19.97
N ASN A 60 -0.58 -41.12 -19.31
CA ASN A 60 -1.52 -40.89 -18.22
C ASN A 60 -2.75 -40.04 -18.64
N PHE A 61 -3.17 -40.09 -19.91
CA PHE A 61 -4.32 -39.32 -20.42
C PHE A 61 -5.58 -39.44 -19.56
N GLN A 62 -5.90 -40.65 -19.07
CA GLN A 62 -7.08 -40.87 -18.24
C GLN A 62 -7.04 -40.17 -16.88
N GLU A 63 -5.85 -40.00 -16.32
CA GLU A 63 -5.61 -39.23 -15.11
C GLU A 63 -5.75 -37.73 -15.41
N ILE A 64 -5.02 -37.24 -16.41
CA ILE A 64 -4.98 -35.80 -16.79
C ILE A 64 -6.35 -35.32 -17.24
N SER A 65 -7.12 -36.16 -17.95
CA SER A 65 -8.49 -35.81 -18.36
C SER A 65 -9.48 -35.63 -17.18
N LYS A 66 -9.10 -36.00 -15.97
CA LYS A 66 -9.91 -35.85 -14.74
C LYS A 66 -9.26 -34.95 -13.69
N ILE A 67 -8.12 -34.33 -14.01
CA ILE A 67 -7.40 -33.50 -13.05
C ILE A 67 -8.28 -32.34 -12.54
N ASN A 68 -8.25 -32.07 -11.26
CA ASN A 68 -8.99 -30.98 -10.67
C ASN A 68 -8.24 -29.64 -10.80
N ILE A 69 -9.00 -28.55 -10.82
CA ILE A 69 -8.49 -27.19 -10.73
C ILE A 69 -7.73 -27.03 -9.41
N GLY A 70 -6.63 -26.28 -9.42
CA GLY A 70 -5.75 -26.11 -8.28
C GLY A 70 -4.65 -27.17 -8.17
N ALA A 71 -4.66 -28.22 -8.98
CA ALA A 71 -3.55 -29.18 -9.07
C ALA A 71 -2.28 -28.50 -9.60
N ALA A 72 -1.12 -28.97 -9.17
CA ALA A 72 0.18 -28.52 -9.66
C ALA A 72 0.75 -29.54 -10.66
N LEU A 73 1.19 -29.05 -11.81
CA LEU A 73 1.70 -29.88 -12.90
C LEU A 73 3.09 -29.44 -13.35
N ILE A 74 3.90 -30.39 -13.81
CA ILE A 74 5.05 -30.15 -14.68
C ILE A 74 4.70 -30.70 -16.06
N ILE A 75 4.91 -29.87 -17.08
CA ILE A 75 4.56 -30.17 -18.47
C ILE A 75 5.80 -30.03 -19.32
N ARG A 76 6.11 -31.11 -20.06
CA ARG A 76 7.10 -31.09 -21.14
C ARG A 76 6.36 -31.16 -22.47
N GLY A 77 6.70 -30.30 -23.38
CA GLY A 77 6.06 -30.27 -24.70
C GLY A 77 6.64 -29.20 -25.61
N THR A 78 6.19 -29.19 -26.82
CA THR A 78 6.68 -28.28 -27.87
C THR A 78 5.81 -27.01 -27.89
N LEU A 79 6.45 -25.82 -27.86
CA LEU A 79 5.75 -24.54 -28.04
C LEU A 79 5.42 -24.33 -29.52
N VAL A 80 4.14 -24.15 -29.80
CA VAL A 80 3.60 -23.95 -31.16
C VAL A 80 2.95 -22.58 -31.25
N LEU A 81 3.34 -21.80 -32.27
CA LEU A 81 2.74 -20.48 -32.52
C LEU A 81 1.30 -20.63 -33.02
N THR A 82 0.42 -19.75 -32.54
CA THR A 82 -1.00 -19.73 -32.89
C THR A 82 -1.47 -18.32 -33.30
N PRO A 83 -0.95 -17.77 -34.42
CA PRO A 83 -1.13 -16.37 -34.80
C PRO A 83 -2.60 -15.97 -35.01
N ASP A 84 -3.43 -16.94 -35.39
CA ASP A 84 -4.88 -16.71 -35.64
C ASP A 84 -5.76 -16.92 -34.40
N SER A 85 -5.16 -17.19 -33.23
CA SER A 85 -5.85 -17.42 -31.97
C SER A 85 -5.73 -16.23 -31.03
N LYS A 86 -6.50 -16.22 -29.92
CA LYS A 86 -6.38 -15.19 -28.88
C LYS A 86 -5.03 -15.19 -28.17
N GLN A 87 -4.46 -16.39 -27.95
CA GLN A 87 -3.12 -16.55 -27.41
C GLN A 87 -2.09 -16.63 -28.54
N PRO A 88 -0.88 -16.07 -28.37
CA PRO A 88 0.14 -16.08 -29.42
C PRO A 88 0.77 -17.46 -29.66
N PHE A 89 0.68 -18.36 -28.70
CA PHE A 89 1.20 -19.72 -28.75
C PHE A 89 0.43 -20.64 -27.80
N GLU A 90 0.70 -21.95 -27.95
CA GLU A 90 0.26 -22.98 -27.00
C GLU A 90 1.42 -23.99 -26.82
N ILE A 91 1.36 -24.80 -25.77
CA ILE A 91 2.29 -25.91 -25.53
C ILE A 91 1.55 -27.20 -25.91
N GLN A 92 2.07 -27.94 -26.89
CA GLN A 92 1.61 -29.28 -27.20
C GLN A 92 2.35 -30.27 -26.30
N ALA A 93 1.63 -30.79 -25.30
CA ALA A 93 2.23 -31.64 -24.27
C ALA A 93 2.63 -33.01 -24.80
N GLU A 94 3.86 -33.41 -24.50
CA GLU A 94 4.43 -34.74 -24.73
C GLU A 94 4.39 -35.57 -23.46
N SER A 95 4.55 -34.93 -22.31
CA SER A 95 4.36 -35.57 -20.98
C SER A 95 3.84 -34.56 -19.97
N ILE A 96 3.01 -35.03 -19.05
CA ILE A 96 2.46 -34.25 -17.94
C ILE A 96 2.65 -35.03 -16.64
N THR A 97 3.38 -34.45 -15.69
CA THR A 97 3.58 -35.00 -14.36
C THR A 97 2.70 -34.24 -13.35
N VAL A 98 1.95 -34.97 -12.55
CA VAL A 98 1.18 -34.38 -11.43
C VAL A 98 2.10 -34.28 -10.22
N GLU A 99 2.53 -33.06 -9.89
CA GLU A 99 3.34 -32.77 -8.70
C GLU A 99 2.48 -32.76 -7.44
N GLY A 100 1.26 -32.21 -7.53
CA GLY A 100 0.31 -32.17 -6.45
C GLY A 100 -1.12 -32.22 -6.96
N SER A 101 -1.89 -33.19 -6.48
CA SER A 101 -3.31 -33.29 -6.81
C SER A 101 -4.15 -32.24 -6.04
N SER A 102 -5.33 -31.94 -6.56
CA SER A 102 -6.35 -31.12 -5.87
C SER A 102 -7.64 -31.90 -5.72
N THR A 103 -8.38 -31.61 -4.69
CA THR A 103 -9.67 -32.25 -4.40
C THR A 103 -10.85 -31.53 -5.04
N GLY A 104 -11.98 -32.19 -5.17
CA GLY A 104 -13.17 -31.62 -5.85
C GLY A 104 -13.83 -30.48 -5.08
N ASP A 105 -13.51 -30.28 -3.80
CA ASP A 105 -13.99 -29.21 -2.93
C ASP A 105 -13.09 -27.96 -2.95
N TYR A 106 -12.11 -27.90 -3.84
CA TYR A 106 -11.28 -26.71 -4.03
C TYR A 106 -12.13 -25.45 -4.22
N PRO A 107 -12.00 -24.41 -3.36
CA PRO A 107 -13.00 -23.36 -3.28
C PRO A 107 -12.94 -22.38 -4.46
N LEU A 108 -11.77 -22.24 -5.14
CA LEU A 108 -11.60 -21.34 -6.27
C LEU A 108 -11.98 -22.01 -7.60
N GLN A 109 -13.27 -22.28 -7.78
CA GLN A 109 -13.82 -22.82 -9.03
C GLN A 109 -13.82 -21.74 -10.14
N PRO A 110 -13.93 -22.10 -11.45
CA PRO A 110 -13.90 -21.18 -12.58
C PRO A 110 -15.21 -20.38 -12.68
N LYS A 111 -15.49 -19.55 -11.68
CA LYS A 111 -16.61 -18.62 -11.58
C LYS A 111 -16.15 -17.33 -10.92
N ARG A 112 -16.95 -16.27 -11.05
CA ARG A 112 -16.70 -15.04 -10.29
C ARG A 112 -16.94 -15.29 -8.80
N HIS A 113 -16.00 -14.87 -7.98
CA HIS A 113 -16.10 -14.87 -6.52
C HIS A 113 -16.25 -13.43 -6.00
N SER A 114 -17.04 -13.26 -4.94
CA SER A 114 -17.13 -11.95 -4.26
C SER A 114 -15.87 -11.67 -3.45
N MET A 115 -15.57 -10.39 -3.21
CA MET A 115 -14.42 -10.01 -2.38
C MET A 115 -14.61 -10.46 -0.93
N GLU A 116 -15.84 -10.45 -0.42
CA GLU A 116 -16.19 -10.94 0.92
C GLU A 116 -15.81 -12.43 1.07
N PHE A 117 -16.19 -13.26 0.10
CA PHE A 117 -15.80 -14.67 0.10
C PHE A 117 -14.28 -14.82 0.03
N LEU A 118 -13.59 -14.08 -0.83
CA LEU A 118 -12.14 -14.20 -0.99
C LEU A 118 -11.38 -13.78 0.29
N ARG A 119 -11.95 -12.88 1.10
CA ARG A 119 -11.40 -12.53 2.42
C ARG A 119 -11.49 -13.67 3.44
N THR A 120 -12.43 -14.60 3.29
CA THR A 120 -12.52 -15.78 4.18
C THR A 120 -11.47 -16.86 3.86
N ILE A 121 -10.80 -16.74 2.71
CA ILE A 121 -9.77 -17.66 2.24
C ILE A 121 -8.49 -16.93 1.84
N ASN A 122 -8.01 -16.03 2.70
CA ASN A 122 -6.85 -15.16 2.42
C ASN A 122 -5.62 -15.95 1.92
N HIS A 123 -5.39 -17.16 2.40
CA HIS A 123 -4.28 -18.04 2.01
C HIS A 123 -4.42 -18.62 0.59
N LEU A 124 -5.62 -18.62 -0.02
CA LEU A 124 -5.86 -19.13 -1.36
C LEU A 124 -6.15 -18.01 -2.38
N ARG A 125 -6.68 -16.86 -1.95
CA ARG A 125 -7.04 -15.77 -2.85
C ARG A 125 -5.91 -15.26 -3.76
N PRO A 126 -4.60 -15.34 -3.40
CA PRO A 126 -3.52 -15.00 -4.32
C PRO A 126 -3.50 -15.82 -5.62
N ARG A 127 -4.18 -16.97 -5.65
CA ARG A 127 -4.32 -17.79 -6.85
C ARG A 127 -5.36 -17.25 -7.84
N THR A 128 -6.11 -16.21 -7.52
CA THR A 128 -7.07 -15.57 -8.44
C THR A 128 -6.38 -14.50 -9.30
N ASN A 129 -6.92 -14.20 -10.47
CA ASN A 129 -6.37 -13.15 -11.33
C ASN A 129 -6.35 -11.80 -10.64
N THR A 130 -7.44 -11.44 -9.94
CA THR A 130 -7.53 -10.17 -9.21
C THR A 130 -6.38 -10.00 -8.21
N PHE A 131 -6.15 -11.00 -7.36
CA PHE A 131 -5.12 -10.87 -6.33
C PHE A 131 -3.70 -11.12 -6.85
N GLN A 132 -3.52 -11.87 -7.93
CA GLN A 132 -2.24 -11.88 -8.65
C GLN A 132 -1.89 -10.49 -9.18
N ALA A 133 -2.85 -9.81 -9.81
CA ALA A 133 -2.65 -8.45 -10.30
C ALA A 133 -2.37 -7.48 -9.14
N VAL A 134 -3.18 -7.48 -8.07
CA VAL A 134 -3.00 -6.60 -6.91
C VAL A 134 -1.60 -6.76 -6.30
N PHE A 135 -1.20 -7.99 -5.99
CA PHE A 135 0.08 -8.21 -5.32
C PHE A 135 1.29 -8.04 -6.25
N ARG A 136 1.12 -8.20 -7.56
CA ARG A 136 2.13 -7.82 -8.54
C ARG A 136 2.33 -6.31 -8.55
N VAL A 137 1.27 -5.54 -8.66
CA VAL A 137 1.31 -4.08 -8.64
C VAL A 137 1.84 -3.57 -7.29
N ARG A 138 1.40 -4.15 -6.16
CA ARG A 138 1.94 -3.82 -4.84
C ARG A 138 3.46 -4.02 -4.78
N SER A 139 3.96 -5.15 -5.28
CA SER A 139 5.40 -5.43 -5.32
C SER A 139 6.17 -4.43 -6.18
N LEU A 140 5.66 -4.11 -7.36
CA LEU A 140 6.29 -3.13 -8.27
C LEU A 140 6.25 -1.72 -7.68
N ALA A 141 5.15 -1.30 -7.08
CA ALA A 141 5.04 -0.01 -6.42
C ALA A 141 6.06 0.14 -5.27
N ALA A 142 6.27 -0.92 -4.47
CA ALA A 142 7.29 -0.91 -3.42
C ALA A 142 8.71 -0.72 -4.00
N MET A 143 9.04 -1.43 -5.08
CA MET A 143 10.33 -1.27 -5.76
C MET A 143 10.47 0.12 -6.39
N ALA A 144 9.41 0.65 -6.99
CA ALA A 144 9.41 2.01 -7.55
C ALA A 144 9.72 3.06 -6.48
N ILE A 145 9.13 2.94 -5.29
CA ILE A 145 9.40 3.84 -4.16
C ILE A 145 10.87 3.78 -3.75
N HIS A 146 11.42 2.58 -3.57
CA HIS A 146 12.85 2.45 -3.24
C HIS A 146 13.74 3.05 -4.33
N GLN A 147 13.45 2.77 -5.60
CA GLN A 147 14.22 3.31 -6.72
C GLN A 147 14.16 4.84 -6.77
N PHE A 148 12.95 5.41 -6.60
CA PHE A 148 12.74 6.85 -6.59
C PHE A 148 13.62 7.57 -5.58
N PHE A 149 13.68 7.06 -4.35
CA PHE A 149 14.48 7.67 -3.29
C PHE A 149 15.97 7.40 -3.45
N GLN A 150 16.37 6.18 -3.84
CA GLN A 150 17.78 5.84 -4.04
C GLN A 150 18.41 6.64 -5.19
N ASP A 151 17.68 6.87 -6.28
CA ASP A 151 18.14 7.68 -7.41
C ASP A 151 18.31 9.17 -7.05
N ARG A 152 17.80 9.59 -5.88
CA ARG A 152 17.89 10.95 -5.32
C ARG A 152 18.80 11.05 -4.10
N ASP A 153 19.66 10.05 -3.88
CA ASP A 153 20.60 10.00 -2.76
C ASP A 153 19.96 10.03 -1.36
N PHE A 154 18.73 9.54 -1.22
CA PHE A 154 18.10 9.34 0.08
C PHE A 154 18.64 8.10 0.77
N VAL A 155 18.83 8.18 2.08
CA VAL A 155 19.20 7.04 2.91
C VAL A 155 17.96 6.36 3.45
N TYR A 156 17.80 5.05 3.18
CA TYR A 156 16.76 4.23 3.79
C TYR A 156 17.08 3.96 5.26
N VAL A 157 16.17 4.31 6.17
CA VAL A 157 16.36 4.16 7.61
C VAL A 157 15.33 3.19 8.18
N HIS A 158 15.82 2.23 8.97
CA HIS A 158 14.98 1.38 9.80
C HIS A 158 14.75 2.07 11.16
N THR A 159 13.51 2.45 11.43
CA THR A 159 13.11 2.99 12.75
C THR A 159 12.46 1.90 13.60
N PRO A 160 12.53 1.99 14.95
CA PRO A 160 11.97 0.98 15.83
C PRO A 160 10.45 0.83 15.69
N LEU A 161 9.99 -0.42 15.64
CA LEU A 161 8.55 -0.73 15.68
C LEU A 161 7.99 -0.72 17.10
N ILE A 162 8.82 -1.02 18.10
CA ILE A 162 8.46 -0.95 19.53
C ILE A 162 9.02 0.37 20.06
N THR A 163 8.15 1.21 20.60
CA THR A 163 8.51 2.56 21.05
C THR A 163 7.93 2.87 22.42
N GLY A 164 8.62 3.74 23.16
CA GLY A 164 8.11 4.34 24.40
C GLY A 164 7.53 5.74 24.21
N SER A 165 7.49 6.26 22.97
CA SER A 165 6.95 7.59 22.64
C SER A 165 5.77 7.52 21.68
N ASP A 166 4.83 8.44 21.82
CA ASP A 166 3.70 8.62 20.89
C ASP A 166 4.05 9.75 19.90
N CYS A 167 4.20 9.41 18.63
CA CYS A 167 4.55 10.36 17.59
C CYS A 167 3.42 11.38 17.32
N GLU A 168 2.17 10.97 17.43
CA GLU A 168 1.03 11.83 17.13
C GLU A 168 0.45 12.53 18.37
N GLY A 169 0.85 12.08 19.59
CA GLY A 169 0.44 12.69 20.86
C GLY A 169 -1.00 12.38 21.30
N ALA A 170 -1.74 11.59 20.53
CA ALA A 170 -3.12 11.19 20.80
C ALA A 170 -3.47 9.84 20.15
N GLY A 171 -2.47 9.09 19.70
CA GLY A 171 -2.67 7.83 18.98
C GLY A 171 -3.17 6.72 19.88
N GLU A 172 -4.19 5.99 19.45
CA GLU A 172 -4.56 4.72 20.05
C GLU A 172 -3.51 3.67 19.66
N MET A 173 -2.59 3.36 20.58
CA MET A 173 -1.47 2.47 20.34
C MET A 173 -1.71 1.07 20.90
N PHE A 174 -1.29 0.05 20.16
CA PHE A 174 -1.22 -1.30 20.70
C PHE A 174 -0.10 -1.39 21.72
N GLN A 175 -0.41 -1.85 22.93
CA GLN A 175 0.58 -2.06 23.98
C GLN A 175 1.37 -3.34 23.72
N VAL A 176 2.70 -3.26 23.92
CA VAL A 176 3.63 -4.41 23.89
C VAL A 176 4.05 -4.72 25.32
N THR A 177 3.74 -5.91 25.80
CA THR A 177 4.06 -6.35 27.16
C THR A 177 4.34 -7.84 27.23
N THR A 178 5.19 -8.25 28.16
CA THR A 178 5.45 -9.64 28.53
C THR A 178 4.88 -9.99 29.89
N LEU A 179 4.19 -9.05 30.55
CA LEU A 179 3.54 -9.29 31.83
C LEU A 179 2.38 -10.29 31.69
N ASP A 180 2.22 -11.17 32.68
CA ASP A 180 1.06 -12.05 32.74
C ASP A 180 -0.21 -11.25 33.04
N LEU A 181 -1.10 -11.16 32.05
CA LEU A 181 -2.35 -10.40 32.17
C LEU A 181 -3.32 -10.97 33.22
N ASN A 182 -3.14 -12.23 33.65
CA ASN A 182 -3.90 -12.82 34.74
C ASN A 182 -3.36 -12.46 36.13
N ASN A 183 -2.09 -12.04 36.19
CA ASN A 183 -1.41 -11.71 37.45
C ASN A 183 -0.47 -10.51 37.25
N VAL A 184 -1.05 -9.37 36.91
CA VAL A 184 -0.31 -8.14 36.62
C VAL A 184 0.31 -7.59 37.91
N PRO A 185 1.65 -7.39 37.99
CA PRO A 185 2.29 -6.78 39.14
C PRO A 185 1.83 -5.33 39.31
N LYS A 186 1.67 -4.92 40.58
CA LYS A 186 1.18 -3.60 40.97
C LYS A 186 2.18 -2.85 41.82
N THR A 187 2.26 -1.55 41.62
CA THR A 187 2.93 -0.60 42.50
C THR A 187 2.11 -0.37 43.79
N GLU A 188 2.67 0.30 44.76
CA GLU A 188 1.96 0.62 46.02
C GLU A 188 0.69 1.44 45.82
N ASP A 189 0.65 2.27 44.79
CA ASP A 189 -0.55 3.08 44.39
C ASP A 189 -1.53 2.32 43.49
N GLY A 190 -1.32 1.02 43.29
CA GLY A 190 -2.25 0.13 42.58
C GLY A 190 -2.15 0.17 41.05
N LYS A 191 -1.21 0.94 40.49
CA LYS A 191 -0.95 0.97 39.05
C LYS A 191 -0.14 -0.26 38.62
N VAL A 192 -0.07 -0.51 37.30
CA VAL A 192 0.79 -1.54 36.73
C VAL A 192 2.25 -1.21 37.02
N ASP A 193 3.00 -2.15 37.57
CA ASP A 193 4.44 -2.02 37.80
C ASP A 193 5.23 -2.48 36.55
N TYR A 194 5.42 -1.55 35.63
CA TYR A 194 6.16 -1.81 34.37
C TYR A 194 7.66 -1.99 34.59
N THR A 195 8.21 -1.75 35.81
CA THR A 195 9.63 -2.04 36.07
C THR A 195 9.91 -3.55 36.01
N GLN A 196 8.87 -4.38 36.14
CA GLN A 196 8.92 -5.83 35.98
C GLN A 196 8.65 -6.32 34.56
N ASP A 197 8.31 -5.43 33.63
CA ASP A 197 8.14 -5.77 32.22
C ASP A 197 9.48 -5.81 31.49
N PHE A 198 9.50 -6.40 30.27
CA PHE A 198 10.72 -6.64 29.49
C PHE A 198 11.60 -5.39 29.31
N PHE A 199 10.99 -4.26 28.98
CA PHE A 199 11.70 -2.99 28.75
C PHE A 199 11.80 -2.10 30.00
N GLY A 200 11.26 -2.52 31.13
CA GLY A 200 11.26 -1.75 32.39
C GLY A 200 10.41 -0.48 32.35
N LYS A 201 9.59 -0.29 31.33
CA LYS A 201 8.68 0.84 31.12
C LYS A 201 7.56 0.47 30.15
N PRO A 202 6.44 1.24 30.11
CA PRO A 202 5.41 1.04 29.10
C PRO A 202 5.98 1.18 27.70
N THR A 203 5.62 0.24 26.80
CA THR A 203 6.00 0.26 25.38
C THR A 203 4.82 -0.11 24.50
N ASN A 204 4.84 0.39 23.28
CA ASN A 204 3.78 0.24 22.32
C ASN A 204 4.33 -0.07 20.92
N LEU A 205 3.47 -0.55 20.02
CA LEU A 205 3.77 -0.55 18.59
C LEU A 205 3.66 0.87 18.04
N THR A 206 4.59 1.25 17.17
CA THR A 206 4.69 2.60 16.62
C THR A 206 3.53 2.96 15.70
N VAL A 207 3.11 4.21 15.72
CA VAL A 207 2.15 4.80 14.76
C VAL A 207 2.86 5.51 13.60
N SER A 208 4.18 5.77 13.70
CA SER A 208 5.00 6.44 12.70
C SER A 208 6.49 6.31 13.03
N GLY A 209 7.33 6.26 12.01
CA GLY A 209 8.79 6.34 12.14
C GLY A 209 9.36 7.75 12.14
N GLN A 210 8.53 8.79 12.00
CA GLN A 210 8.92 10.18 11.75
C GLN A 210 9.90 10.74 12.80
N LEU A 211 9.56 10.70 14.08
CA LEU A 211 10.40 11.33 15.11
C LEU A 211 11.82 10.76 15.17
N ASN A 212 11.95 9.45 14.97
CA ASN A 212 13.24 8.80 14.86
C ASN A 212 13.91 9.09 13.51
N GLY A 213 13.13 9.19 12.42
CA GLY A 213 13.62 9.54 11.08
C GLY A 213 14.25 10.93 11.04
N GLU A 214 13.63 11.93 11.68
CA GLU A 214 14.17 13.29 11.76
C GLU A 214 15.56 13.34 12.37
N THR A 215 15.91 12.43 13.30
CA THR A 215 17.27 12.37 13.87
C THR A 215 18.32 12.05 12.81
N PHE A 216 17.94 11.19 11.86
CA PHE A 216 18.80 10.81 10.73
C PHE A 216 18.84 11.90 9.65
N ALA A 217 17.72 12.59 9.40
CA ALA A 217 17.69 13.72 8.45
C ALA A 217 18.65 14.83 8.87
N MET A 218 18.80 15.10 10.16
CA MET A 218 19.78 16.08 10.68
C MET A 218 21.24 15.65 10.45
N ALA A 219 21.49 14.37 10.14
CA ALA A 219 22.84 13.85 9.89
C ALA A 219 23.10 13.53 8.41
N PHE A 220 22.09 13.03 7.69
CA PHE A 220 22.20 12.52 6.32
C PHE A 220 21.51 13.43 5.28
N ARG A 221 20.88 14.50 5.70
CA ARG A 221 20.11 15.45 4.88
C ARG A 221 18.79 14.88 4.37
N ASN A 222 18.81 13.80 3.59
CA ASN A 222 17.63 13.20 2.98
C ASN A 222 17.53 11.74 3.39
N ILE A 223 16.45 11.38 4.07
CA ILE A 223 16.17 10.01 4.49
C ILE A 223 14.74 9.62 4.14
N TYR A 224 14.47 8.35 4.16
CA TYR A 224 13.09 7.84 4.18
C TYR A 224 12.98 6.58 5.01
N THR A 225 11.82 6.39 5.63
CA THR A 225 11.39 5.10 6.17
C THR A 225 10.43 4.43 5.19
N PHE A 226 10.39 3.12 5.21
CA PHE A 226 9.37 2.31 4.56
C PHE A 226 9.13 1.09 5.43
N GLY A 227 8.14 1.18 6.30
CA GLY A 227 7.94 0.17 7.33
C GLY A 227 6.50 0.09 7.83
N PRO A 228 6.18 -1.00 8.56
CA PRO A 228 4.87 -1.18 9.15
C PRO A 228 4.61 -0.16 10.26
N THR A 229 3.37 0.30 10.33
CA THR A 229 2.81 1.14 11.37
C THR A 229 1.53 0.55 11.89
N PHE A 230 1.15 0.89 13.11
CA PHE A 230 0.07 0.24 13.83
C PHE A 230 -0.84 1.28 14.47
N ARG A 231 -2.15 1.16 14.30
CA ARG A 231 -3.15 2.01 14.95
C ARG A 231 -4.26 1.17 15.53
N ALA A 232 -4.54 1.34 16.83
CA ALA A 232 -5.57 0.59 17.55
C ALA A 232 -6.95 1.25 17.48
N GLU A 233 -7.14 2.20 16.57
CA GLU A 233 -8.40 2.91 16.37
C GLU A 233 -9.56 1.94 16.07
N ASN A 234 -10.66 2.10 16.79
CA ASN A 234 -11.87 1.32 16.55
C ASN A 234 -12.64 1.86 15.32
N SER A 235 -11.99 1.83 14.16
CA SER A 235 -12.52 2.29 12.88
C SER A 235 -12.77 1.12 11.93
N ASN A 236 -14.01 0.93 11.51
CA ASN A 236 -14.41 -0.15 10.61
C ASN A 236 -14.81 0.36 9.22
N THR A 237 -13.97 1.21 8.63
CA THR A 237 -14.17 1.75 7.28
C THR A 237 -13.46 0.91 6.21
N THR A 238 -13.68 1.23 4.95
CA THR A 238 -13.00 0.60 3.82
C THR A 238 -11.55 1.07 3.63
N ARG A 239 -11.09 2.07 4.39
CA ARG A 239 -9.78 2.72 4.25
C ARG A 239 -8.89 2.64 5.49
N HIS A 240 -9.35 1.95 6.56
CA HIS A 240 -8.59 1.77 7.80
C HIS A 240 -8.22 0.31 8.02
N ALA A 241 -6.98 0.10 8.42
CA ALA A 241 -6.44 -1.16 8.90
C ALA A 241 -5.60 -0.90 10.16
N ALA A 242 -5.54 -1.89 11.05
CA ALA A 242 -4.77 -1.77 12.30
C ALA A 242 -3.26 -1.92 12.08
N GLU A 243 -2.86 -2.59 11.00
CA GLU A 243 -1.48 -2.73 10.53
C GLU A 243 -1.43 -2.34 9.05
N PHE A 244 -0.54 -1.42 8.69
CA PHE A 244 -0.33 -0.93 7.33
C PHE A 244 1.10 -0.41 7.19
N TRP A 245 1.52 -0.07 5.98
CA TRP A 245 2.88 0.41 5.71
C TRP A 245 2.89 1.91 5.39
N MET A 246 3.86 2.61 5.97
CA MET A 246 4.08 4.03 5.70
C MET A 246 5.41 4.24 5.00
N ILE A 247 5.42 5.16 4.05
CA ILE A 247 6.63 5.74 3.46
C ILE A 247 6.74 7.17 3.98
N GLU A 248 7.82 7.45 4.71
CA GLU A 248 7.99 8.70 5.44
C GLU A 248 9.37 9.30 5.13
N PRO A 249 9.52 10.09 4.05
CA PRO A 249 10.72 10.87 3.81
C PRO A 249 10.81 12.06 4.76
N GLU A 250 12.06 12.41 5.14
CA GLU A 250 12.40 13.65 5.85
C GLU A 250 13.59 14.31 5.16
N ILE A 251 13.44 15.58 4.82
CA ILE A 251 14.39 16.36 4.03
C ILE A 251 14.84 17.60 4.79
N ALA A 252 16.13 17.67 5.10
CA ALA A 252 16.73 18.84 5.75
C ALA A 252 16.98 19.97 4.74
N PHE A 253 16.91 21.21 5.23
CA PHE A 253 17.01 22.46 4.46
C PHE A 253 15.87 22.69 3.48
N ALA A 254 14.74 21.98 3.67
CA ALA A 254 13.54 22.06 2.86
C ALA A 254 12.40 22.77 3.60
N ASP A 255 11.51 23.38 2.84
CA ASP A 255 10.26 23.95 3.33
C ASP A 255 9.05 23.17 2.83
N LEU A 256 7.84 23.69 3.07
CA LEU A 256 6.60 23.04 2.66
C LEU A 256 6.48 22.89 1.14
N GLU A 257 7.01 23.86 0.38
CA GLU A 257 6.98 23.82 -1.08
C GLU A 257 7.84 22.69 -1.63
N ASP A 258 9.08 22.56 -1.13
CA ASP A 258 9.99 21.46 -1.47
C ASP A 258 9.38 20.10 -1.14
N ASP A 259 8.62 20.00 -0.03
CA ASP A 259 7.94 18.78 0.41
C ASP A 259 6.81 18.39 -0.54
N MET A 260 5.99 19.36 -0.97
CA MET A 260 4.93 19.15 -1.96
C MET A 260 5.49 18.72 -3.32
N GLU A 261 6.58 19.34 -3.78
CA GLU A 261 7.23 18.97 -5.04
C GLU A 261 7.75 17.52 -5.00
N LEU A 262 8.41 17.13 -3.92
CA LEU A 262 8.88 15.75 -3.74
C LEU A 262 7.72 14.75 -3.73
N ALA A 263 6.62 15.08 -3.07
CA ALA A 263 5.43 14.23 -3.00
C ALA A 263 4.76 14.06 -4.37
N GLU A 264 4.62 15.14 -5.14
CA GLU A 264 4.08 15.12 -6.50
C GLU A 264 4.94 14.25 -7.42
N ASP A 265 6.25 14.47 -7.40
CA ASP A 265 7.22 13.71 -8.19
C ASP A 265 7.18 12.22 -7.87
N MET A 266 7.09 11.86 -6.57
CA MET A 266 7.03 10.47 -6.14
C MET A 266 5.75 9.79 -6.65
N ILE A 267 4.58 10.41 -6.51
CA ILE A 267 3.32 9.85 -7.00
C ILE A 267 3.38 9.61 -8.51
N LYS A 268 3.85 10.60 -9.27
CA LYS A 268 4.00 10.50 -10.72
C LYS A 268 4.98 9.39 -11.11
N TYR A 269 6.09 9.27 -10.41
CA TYR A 269 7.08 8.21 -10.65
C TYR A 269 6.50 6.82 -10.42
N ILE A 270 5.79 6.60 -9.30
CA ILE A 270 5.16 5.32 -8.97
C ILE A 270 4.14 4.93 -10.05
N ILE A 271 3.27 5.86 -10.46
CA ILE A 271 2.27 5.62 -11.49
C ILE A 271 2.94 5.25 -12.82
N SER A 272 3.93 6.03 -13.26
CA SER A 272 4.67 5.75 -14.51
C SER A 272 5.33 4.39 -14.49
N TYR A 273 6.02 4.06 -13.39
CA TYR A 273 6.70 2.79 -13.22
C TYR A 273 5.75 1.59 -13.30
N VAL A 274 4.61 1.67 -12.62
CA VAL A 274 3.62 0.57 -12.62
C VAL A 274 2.96 0.41 -13.99
N LEU A 275 2.61 1.49 -14.67
CA LEU A 275 2.05 1.45 -16.03
C LEU A 275 3.01 0.80 -17.03
N GLU A 276 4.32 1.07 -16.89
CA GLU A 276 5.36 0.49 -17.76
C GLU A 276 5.60 -1.00 -17.48
N HIS A 277 5.64 -1.39 -16.19
CA HIS A 277 6.10 -2.73 -15.79
C HIS A 277 4.98 -3.75 -15.57
N ALA A 278 3.71 -3.32 -15.50
CA ALA A 278 2.54 -4.17 -15.31
C ALA A 278 1.36 -3.79 -16.24
N PRO A 279 1.58 -3.62 -17.56
CA PRO A 279 0.53 -3.14 -18.45
C PRO A 279 -0.68 -4.08 -18.53
N GLU A 280 -0.49 -5.40 -18.42
CA GLU A 280 -1.57 -6.39 -18.47
C GLU A 280 -2.44 -6.31 -17.22
N GLU A 281 -1.83 -6.25 -16.04
CA GLU A 281 -2.51 -6.08 -14.76
C GLU A 281 -3.29 -4.76 -14.71
N MET A 282 -2.69 -3.68 -15.20
CA MET A 282 -3.33 -2.36 -15.22
C MET A 282 -4.53 -2.32 -16.20
N ASN A 283 -4.41 -2.95 -17.36
CA ASN A 283 -5.54 -3.13 -18.28
C ASN A 283 -6.66 -3.97 -17.63
N PHE A 284 -6.31 -5.04 -16.92
CA PHE A 284 -7.27 -5.85 -16.18
C PHE A 284 -8.03 -5.03 -15.14
N PHE A 285 -7.35 -4.20 -14.35
CA PHE A 285 -8.02 -3.33 -13.38
C PHE A 285 -8.97 -2.34 -14.07
N ASN A 286 -8.53 -1.71 -15.15
CA ASN A 286 -9.36 -0.77 -15.91
C ASN A 286 -10.60 -1.41 -16.51
N GLU A 287 -10.51 -2.67 -16.96
CA GLU A 287 -11.63 -3.38 -17.59
C GLU A 287 -12.61 -3.96 -16.55
N PHE A 288 -12.10 -4.55 -15.46
CA PHE A 288 -12.91 -5.39 -14.56
C PHE A 288 -13.13 -4.82 -13.16
N ILE A 289 -12.32 -3.87 -12.71
CA ILE A 289 -12.37 -3.32 -11.34
C ILE A 289 -12.89 -1.89 -11.35
N ASP A 290 -12.21 -0.99 -12.07
CA ASP A 290 -12.52 0.44 -12.07
C ASP A 290 -12.38 1.02 -13.48
N LYS A 291 -13.49 1.11 -14.20
CA LYS A 291 -13.53 1.70 -15.54
C LYS A 291 -13.14 3.18 -15.49
N GLY A 292 -12.15 3.56 -16.29
CA GLY A 292 -11.57 4.91 -16.28
C GLY A 292 -10.37 5.08 -15.36
N LEU A 293 -9.88 4.00 -14.74
CA LEU A 293 -8.67 3.99 -13.94
C LEU A 293 -7.46 4.54 -14.72
N LEU A 294 -7.22 4.04 -15.92
CA LEU A 294 -6.08 4.48 -16.74
C LEU A 294 -6.18 5.95 -17.12
N ASP A 295 -7.36 6.44 -17.49
CA ASP A 295 -7.58 7.86 -17.81
C ASP A 295 -7.27 8.74 -16.59
N ARG A 296 -7.70 8.33 -15.40
CA ARG A 296 -7.41 9.04 -14.14
C ARG A 296 -5.92 9.06 -13.82
N LEU A 297 -5.22 7.93 -13.95
CA LEU A 297 -3.78 7.85 -13.72
C LEU A 297 -2.99 8.69 -14.74
N HIS A 298 -3.37 8.65 -16.01
CA HIS A 298 -2.76 9.51 -17.04
C HIS A 298 -3.01 10.99 -16.79
N ASN A 299 -4.21 11.36 -16.29
CA ASN A 299 -4.49 12.75 -15.90
C ASN A 299 -3.52 13.23 -14.81
N VAL A 300 -3.19 12.38 -13.83
CA VAL A 300 -2.20 12.70 -12.78
C VAL A 300 -0.81 12.93 -13.37
N LEU A 301 -0.39 12.07 -14.32
CA LEU A 301 0.95 12.20 -14.94
C LEU A 301 1.13 13.49 -15.75
N HIS A 302 0.08 13.99 -16.39
CA HIS A 302 0.16 15.09 -17.36
C HIS A 302 -0.21 16.46 -16.79
N ASN A 303 -0.64 16.52 -15.52
CA ASN A 303 -1.04 17.79 -14.89
C ASN A 303 -0.22 18.05 -13.63
N GLU A 304 0.06 19.33 -13.38
CA GLU A 304 0.54 19.78 -12.08
C GLU A 304 -0.58 19.65 -11.05
N PHE A 305 -0.25 19.33 -9.80
CA PHE A 305 -1.22 19.25 -8.74
C PHE A 305 -1.76 20.63 -8.38
N GLY A 306 -3.03 20.70 -8.04
CA GLY A 306 -3.63 21.94 -7.53
C GLY A 306 -3.07 22.29 -6.16
N ARG A 307 -3.18 23.55 -5.77
CA ARG A 307 -2.78 24.05 -4.45
C ARG A 307 -3.84 24.99 -3.93
N ILE A 308 -4.25 24.85 -2.70
CA ILE A 308 -5.24 25.69 -2.03
C ILE A 308 -4.97 25.67 -0.52
N THR A 309 -5.12 26.80 0.16
CA THR A 309 -5.06 26.82 1.62
C THR A 309 -6.32 26.20 2.22
N HIS A 310 -6.24 25.65 3.43
CA HIS A 310 -7.41 25.17 4.16
C HIS A 310 -8.47 26.28 4.31
N THR A 311 -8.06 27.49 4.58
CA THR A 311 -8.97 28.64 4.71
C THR A 311 -9.76 28.87 3.42
N ASP A 312 -9.10 28.90 2.26
CA ASP A 312 -9.75 29.10 0.98
C ASP A 312 -10.60 27.89 0.57
N ALA A 313 -10.11 26.66 0.87
CA ALA A 313 -10.87 25.43 0.64
C ALA A 313 -12.18 25.42 1.42
N VAL A 314 -12.14 25.75 2.71
CA VAL A 314 -13.34 25.84 3.56
C VAL A 314 -14.27 26.94 3.02
N ALA A 315 -13.78 28.12 2.70
CA ALA A 315 -14.61 29.22 2.14
C ALA A 315 -15.29 28.86 0.82
N LEU A 316 -14.68 27.94 0.05
CA LEU A 316 -15.26 27.37 -1.17
C LEU A 316 -16.32 26.33 -0.83
N LEU A 317 -16.00 25.39 0.05
CA LEU A 317 -16.88 24.28 0.45
C LEU A 317 -18.13 24.74 1.21
N GLU A 318 -18.03 25.77 2.06
CA GLU A 318 -19.16 26.36 2.78
C GLU A 318 -20.32 26.78 1.88
N LYS A 319 -20.02 27.16 0.62
CA LYS A 319 -21.05 27.51 -0.38
C LYS A 319 -21.86 26.32 -0.87
N HIS A 320 -21.39 25.10 -0.55
CA HIS A 320 -21.97 23.83 -0.95
C HIS A 320 -22.37 22.96 0.26
N ASN A 321 -22.47 23.52 1.46
CA ASN A 321 -22.80 22.78 2.68
C ASN A 321 -24.17 22.07 2.63
N ASP A 322 -25.06 22.48 1.74
CA ASP A 322 -26.34 21.81 1.46
C ASP A 322 -26.19 20.51 0.66
N GLU A 323 -25.02 20.26 0.04
CA GLU A 323 -24.68 19.04 -0.69
C GLU A 323 -23.97 18.00 0.21
N PHE A 324 -23.52 18.38 1.43
CA PHE A 324 -22.72 17.54 2.30
C PHE A 324 -23.51 16.94 3.45
N GLU A 325 -23.16 15.71 3.83
CA GLU A 325 -23.67 15.06 5.05
C GLU A 325 -23.14 15.75 6.30
N TYR A 326 -21.86 16.19 6.26
CA TYR A 326 -21.17 16.88 7.36
C TYR A 326 -20.84 18.32 6.93
N PRO A 327 -21.59 19.33 7.35
CA PRO A 327 -21.27 20.71 7.02
C PRO A 327 -19.88 21.11 7.51
N VAL A 328 -19.12 21.77 6.65
CA VAL A 328 -17.76 22.23 6.96
C VAL A 328 -17.77 23.71 7.39
N HIS A 329 -16.86 24.07 8.29
CA HIS A 329 -16.57 25.44 8.70
C HIS A 329 -15.09 25.58 9.06
N TRP A 330 -14.59 26.80 9.16
CA TRP A 330 -13.18 27.01 9.50
C TRP A 330 -12.84 26.39 10.86
N GLY A 331 -11.76 25.61 10.92
CA GLY A 331 -11.37 24.81 12.08
C GLY A 331 -11.91 23.38 12.06
N SER A 332 -12.81 23.04 11.13
CA SER A 332 -13.21 21.63 10.92
C SER A 332 -12.12 20.85 10.21
N ASP A 333 -11.98 19.58 10.55
CA ASP A 333 -11.27 18.62 9.74
C ASP A 333 -12.07 18.27 8.47
N LEU A 334 -11.39 18.13 7.33
CA LEU A 334 -12.05 17.80 6.08
C LEU A 334 -12.45 16.33 6.06
N GLN A 335 -13.72 16.06 5.78
CA GLN A 335 -14.22 14.70 5.59
C GLN A 335 -14.01 14.25 4.15
N THR A 336 -14.04 12.94 3.91
CA THR A 336 -13.86 12.35 2.58
C THR A 336 -14.72 13.00 1.49
N GLU A 337 -15.95 13.37 1.80
CA GLU A 337 -16.84 14.03 0.84
C GLU A 337 -16.32 15.39 0.40
N HIS A 338 -15.73 16.17 1.32
CA HIS A 338 -15.09 17.46 1.05
C HIS A 338 -13.84 17.29 0.19
N GLU A 339 -12.99 16.34 0.54
CA GLU A 339 -11.77 16.01 -0.22
C GLU A 339 -12.09 15.59 -1.67
N ARG A 340 -13.10 14.75 -1.83
CA ARG A 340 -13.57 14.32 -3.16
C ARG A 340 -14.22 15.47 -3.93
N PHE A 341 -14.96 16.34 -3.27
CA PHE A 341 -15.54 17.52 -3.92
C PHE A 341 -14.43 18.41 -4.49
N LEU A 342 -13.37 18.68 -3.71
CA LEU A 342 -12.22 19.45 -4.18
C LEU A 342 -11.54 18.78 -5.38
N THR A 343 -11.23 17.48 -5.28
CA THR A 343 -10.47 16.76 -6.32
C THR A 343 -11.28 16.42 -7.57
N GLU A 344 -12.59 16.12 -7.43
CA GLU A 344 -13.42 15.60 -8.52
C GLU A 344 -14.31 16.68 -9.18
N LYS A 345 -14.74 17.70 -8.40
CA LYS A 345 -15.63 18.75 -8.92
C LYS A 345 -14.89 20.05 -9.21
N VAL A 346 -14.04 20.50 -8.27
CA VAL A 346 -13.36 21.79 -8.36
C VAL A 346 -12.11 21.71 -9.23
N PHE A 347 -11.10 20.96 -8.82
CA PHE A 347 -9.81 20.90 -9.49
C PHE A 347 -9.74 19.86 -10.61
N LYS A 348 -10.52 18.79 -10.54
CA LYS A 348 -10.52 17.63 -11.46
C LYS A 348 -9.13 17.01 -11.64
N LYS A 349 -8.32 17.06 -10.60
CA LYS A 349 -6.94 16.56 -10.50
C LYS A 349 -6.53 16.48 -9.04
N PRO A 350 -5.37 15.88 -8.72
CA PRO A 350 -4.85 15.93 -7.35
C PRO A 350 -4.66 17.37 -6.87
N VAL A 351 -4.81 17.58 -5.57
CA VAL A 351 -4.68 18.91 -4.96
C VAL A 351 -4.02 18.81 -3.60
N PHE A 352 -3.08 19.71 -3.32
CA PHE A 352 -2.56 19.95 -1.99
C PHE A 352 -3.44 20.99 -1.28
N VAL A 353 -3.91 20.61 -0.10
CA VAL A 353 -4.53 21.55 0.85
C VAL A 353 -3.48 21.88 1.90
N THR A 354 -3.22 23.16 2.14
CA THR A 354 -2.15 23.63 3.03
C THR A 354 -2.65 24.53 4.14
N ASP A 355 -1.76 24.84 5.08
CA ASP A 355 -1.99 25.85 6.12
C ASP A 355 -3.24 25.59 6.97
N TYR A 356 -3.27 24.42 7.56
CA TYR A 356 -4.37 23.98 8.42
C TYR A 356 -4.39 24.70 9.77
N PRO A 357 -5.58 24.86 10.40
CA PRO A 357 -5.66 25.30 11.79
C PRO A 357 -4.81 24.45 12.72
N LYS A 358 -4.02 25.09 13.59
CA LYS A 358 -3.09 24.39 14.48
C LYS A 358 -3.77 23.43 15.45
N GLU A 359 -5.05 23.67 15.79
CA GLU A 359 -5.82 22.89 16.74
C GLU A 359 -6.13 21.46 16.25
N ILE A 360 -6.16 21.26 14.93
CA ILE A 360 -6.48 19.95 14.32
C ILE A 360 -5.26 19.24 13.75
N LYS A 361 -4.06 19.76 13.99
CA LYS A 361 -2.80 19.16 13.47
C LYS A 361 -1.78 18.92 14.61
N ALA A 362 -0.84 18.02 14.35
CA ALA A 362 0.13 17.53 15.32
C ALA A 362 1.10 18.62 15.82
N PHE A 363 1.69 18.38 17.01
CA PHE A 363 2.54 19.32 17.74
C PHE A 363 3.83 19.72 17.02
N TYR A 364 4.35 18.83 16.17
CA TYR A 364 5.65 19.01 15.50
C TYR A 364 5.58 19.87 14.24
N MET A 365 4.40 20.27 13.80
CA MET A 365 4.22 21.06 12.57
C MET A 365 4.58 22.52 12.80
N LYS A 366 5.28 23.12 11.84
CA LYS A 366 5.74 24.51 11.91
C LYS A 366 4.59 25.49 12.06
N LEU A 367 4.64 26.30 13.13
CA LEU A 367 3.66 27.37 13.31
C LEU A 367 3.89 28.49 12.28
N ASN A 368 2.85 28.87 11.56
CA ASN A 368 2.88 29.98 10.63
C ASN A 368 2.94 31.34 11.35
N PRO A 369 3.42 32.41 10.68
CA PRO A 369 3.50 33.74 11.29
C PRO A 369 2.19 34.33 11.80
N ASP A 370 1.04 33.83 11.36
CA ASP A 370 -0.30 34.22 11.82
C ASP A 370 -0.62 33.73 13.24
N GLY A 371 0.17 32.77 13.75
CA GLY A 371 -0.01 32.12 15.06
C GLY A 371 -1.27 31.26 15.18
N LYS A 372 -2.00 31.02 14.09
CA LYS A 372 -3.27 30.28 14.03
C LYS A 372 -3.17 29.02 13.17
N THR A 373 -2.37 29.05 12.14
CA THR A 373 -2.20 27.93 11.20
C THR A 373 -0.81 27.32 11.31
N VAL A 374 -0.66 26.12 10.78
CA VAL A 374 0.62 25.41 10.66
C VAL A 374 0.92 25.09 9.21
N ALA A 375 2.19 25.05 8.83
CA ALA A 375 2.67 24.69 7.51
C ALA A 375 2.52 23.17 7.26
N ALA A 376 1.28 22.72 7.32
CA ALA A 376 0.87 21.35 7.00
C ALA A 376 0.42 21.26 5.54
N MET A 377 0.48 20.07 4.98
CA MET A 377 -0.11 19.74 3.68
C MET A 377 -0.79 18.37 3.72
N ASP A 378 -1.95 18.25 3.08
CA ASP A 378 -2.54 16.98 2.73
C ASP A 378 -2.67 16.91 1.21
N CYS A 379 -2.14 15.83 0.60
CA CYS A 379 -2.30 15.56 -0.83
C CYS A 379 -3.56 14.72 -1.02
N LEU A 380 -4.54 15.32 -1.69
CA LEU A 380 -5.81 14.69 -2.01
C LEU A 380 -5.81 14.21 -3.45
N VAL A 381 -6.29 12.99 -3.68
CA VAL A 381 -6.42 12.42 -5.04
C VAL A 381 -7.87 12.00 -5.33
N PRO A 382 -8.32 12.09 -6.60
CA PRO A 382 -9.66 11.67 -6.98
C PRO A 382 -9.93 10.20 -6.62
N GLY A 383 -11.11 9.90 -6.09
CA GLY A 383 -11.55 8.55 -5.73
C GLY A 383 -11.11 8.05 -4.35
N ILE A 384 -9.99 8.55 -3.81
CA ILE A 384 -9.46 8.15 -2.49
C ILE A 384 -9.64 9.27 -1.46
N GLY A 385 -9.39 10.52 -1.81
CA GLY A 385 -9.19 11.62 -0.87
C GLY A 385 -7.73 11.71 -0.43
N GLU A 386 -7.46 11.94 0.85
CA GLU A 386 -6.11 12.04 1.39
C GLU A 386 -5.30 10.75 1.16
N ILE A 387 -4.13 10.89 0.51
CA ILE A 387 -3.16 9.82 0.28
C ILE A 387 -1.80 10.11 0.94
N ILE A 388 -1.46 11.38 1.09
CA ILE A 388 -0.26 11.88 1.78
C ILE A 388 -0.67 12.96 2.76
N GLY A 389 -0.13 12.90 3.96
CA GLY A 389 -0.13 13.99 4.94
C GLY A 389 1.31 14.37 5.28
N GLY A 390 1.63 15.67 5.34
CA GLY A 390 2.97 16.14 5.60
C GLY A 390 3.02 17.54 6.19
N SER A 391 4.22 18.01 6.48
CA SER A 391 4.43 19.38 6.96
C SER A 391 5.89 19.81 6.88
N GLN A 392 6.13 21.10 6.86
CA GLN A 392 7.37 21.63 7.40
C GLN A 392 7.37 21.41 8.92
N ARG A 393 8.50 21.02 9.49
CA ARG A 393 8.66 20.70 10.91
C ARG A 393 9.00 21.95 11.69
N GLU A 394 8.52 22.06 12.95
CA GLU A 394 8.91 23.15 13.83
C GLU A 394 10.39 23.03 14.21
N ASP A 395 11.18 24.00 13.82
CA ASP A 395 12.63 24.07 14.03
C ASP A 395 13.04 24.98 15.20
N ASN A 396 12.08 25.67 15.82
CA ASN A 396 12.30 26.48 17.01
C ASN A 396 12.05 25.68 18.29
N PHE A 397 13.05 25.62 19.16
CA PHE A 397 13.00 24.85 20.41
C PHE A 397 11.87 25.31 21.35
N ASP A 398 11.74 26.64 21.57
CA ASP A 398 10.78 27.17 22.53
C ASP A 398 9.33 27.00 22.02
N ILE A 399 9.10 27.22 20.73
CA ILE A 399 7.78 27.04 20.10
C ILE A 399 7.38 25.57 20.21
N LEU A 400 8.27 24.65 19.82
CA LEU A 400 8.00 23.22 19.88
C LEU A 400 7.70 22.74 21.30
N LYS A 401 8.51 23.18 22.27
CA LYS A 401 8.29 22.85 23.69
C LYS A 401 6.94 23.34 24.19
N ASN A 402 6.59 24.59 23.87
CA ASN A 402 5.30 25.15 24.26
C ASN A 402 4.12 24.38 23.64
N ARG A 403 4.25 23.94 22.37
CA ARG A 403 3.19 23.14 21.72
C ARG A 403 3.00 21.78 22.40
N ILE A 404 4.09 21.11 22.79
CA ILE A 404 4.04 19.86 23.57
C ILE A 404 3.27 20.09 24.89
N GLU A 405 3.58 21.18 25.62
CA GLU A 405 2.93 21.54 26.88
C GLU A 405 1.45 21.92 26.67
N GLU A 406 1.10 22.70 25.63
CA GLU A 406 -0.28 23.10 25.29
C GLU A 406 -1.19 21.89 25.05
N LEU A 407 -0.66 20.81 24.47
CA LEU A 407 -1.38 19.55 24.23
C LEU A 407 -1.40 18.62 25.45
N GLY A 408 -0.89 19.07 26.62
CA GLY A 408 -0.87 18.29 27.86
C GLY A 408 0.15 17.17 27.88
N MET A 409 1.07 17.13 26.92
CA MET A 409 2.18 16.18 26.87
C MET A 409 3.35 16.67 27.72
N LYS A 410 4.26 15.76 28.08
CA LYS A 410 5.42 16.08 28.91
C LYS A 410 6.67 16.27 28.04
N PRO A 411 7.32 17.43 28.07
CA PRO A 411 8.55 17.68 27.31
C PRO A 411 9.66 16.66 27.59
N GLU A 412 9.69 16.09 28.81
CA GLU A 412 10.70 15.10 29.19
C GLU A 412 10.59 13.81 28.36
N ASP A 413 9.40 13.41 27.96
CA ASP A 413 9.15 12.22 27.11
C ASP A 413 9.65 12.44 25.67
N TYR A 414 9.84 13.71 25.27
CA TYR A 414 10.32 14.14 23.96
C TYR A 414 11.70 14.82 24.02
N ALA A 415 12.45 14.62 25.08
CA ALA A 415 13.75 15.26 25.28
C ALA A 415 14.70 15.05 24.09
N PHE A 416 14.79 13.83 23.55
CA PHE A 416 15.61 13.52 22.38
C PHE A 416 15.19 14.32 21.14
N TYR A 417 13.90 14.56 20.96
CA TYR A 417 13.34 15.28 19.84
C TYR A 417 13.57 16.81 19.96
N LEU A 418 13.45 17.34 21.19
CA LEU A 418 13.80 18.71 21.52
C LEU A 418 15.31 18.99 21.35
N ASP A 419 16.17 18.00 21.65
CA ASP A 419 17.61 18.11 21.46
C ASP A 419 17.99 18.36 19.98
N LEU A 420 17.22 17.87 19.02
CA LEU A 420 17.43 18.16 17.59
C LEU A 420 17.27 19.66 17.27
N ARG A 421 16.51 20.41 18.07
CA ARG A 421 16.34 21.87 17.91
C ARG A 421 17.39 22.65 18.70
N LYS A 422 17.94 22.04 19.72
CA LYS A 422 18.98 22.65 20.58
C LYS A 422 20.37 22.54 19.99
N TYR A 423 20.68 21.44 19.33
CA TYR A 423 22.04 21.10 18.88
C TYR A 423 22.13 21.15 17.33
N GLY A 424 21.95 22.33 16.74
CA GLY A 424 22.16 22.55 15.32
C GLY A 424 20.93 22.25 14.46
N SER A 425 19.78 22.79 14.86
CA SER A 425 18.55 22.68 14.09
C SER A 425 18.69 23.24 12.68
N ALA A 426 18.09 22.56 11.73
CA ALA A 426 17.90 23.06 10.37
C ALA A 426 16.39 23.07 10.03
N ARG A 427 15.98 24.01 9.15
CA ARG A 427 14.67 23.93 8.51
C ARG A 427 14.55 22.56 7.83
N HIS A 428 13.47 21.84 8.03
CA HIS A 428 13.22 20.53 7.42
C HIS A 428 11.73 20.25 7.27
N ALA A 429 11.41 19.35 6.37
CA ALA A 429 10.04 18.97 6.03
C ALA A 429 9.97 17.47 5.72
N GLY A 430 8.77 16.92 5.76
CA GLY A 430 8.56 15.54 5.43
C GLY A 430 7.07 15.19 5.40
N TYR A 431 6.77 14.02 4.86
CA TYR A 431 5.40 13.55 4.71
C TYR A 431 5.28 12.05 4.99
N GLY A 432 4.06 11.57 5.13
CA GLY A 432 3.72 10.15 5.18
C GLY A 432 2.80 9.76 4.03
N LEU A 433 3.20 8.79 3.22
CA LEU A 433 2.34 8.12 2.24
C LEU A 433 1.87 6.79 2.83
N GLY A 434 0.54 6.61 2.96
CA GLY A 434 -0.04 5.30 3.26
C GLY A 434 0.07 4.37 2.06
N PHE A 435 0.90 3.32 2.16
CA PHE A 435 1.18 2.44 1.03
C PHE A 435 -0.06 1.72 0.51
N GLU A 436 -0.92 1.27 1.40
CA GLU A 436 -2.17 0.62 1.03
C GLU A 436 -3.13 1.54 0.28
N ARG A 437 -3.25 2.80 0.71
CA ARG A 437 -4.03 3.81 -0.03
C ARG A 437 -3.44 4.07 -1.41
N CYS A 438 -2.11 4.10 -1.52
CA CYS A 438 -1.42 4.18 -2.81
C CYS A 438 -1.76 2.98 -3.71
N VAL A 439 -1.68 1.75 -3.20
CA VAL A 439 -2.03 0.55 -3.97
C VAL A 439 -3.52 0.53 -4.35
N MET A 440 -4.43 0.97 -3.46
CA MET A 440 -5.85 1.15 -3.80
C MET A 440 -6.01 2.14 -4.95
N TYR A 441 -5.30 3.25 -4.93
CA TYR A 441 -5.33 4.27 -5.97
C TYR A 441 -4.84 3.74 -7.32
N LEU A 442 -3.73 2.99 -7.32
CA LEU A 442 -3.14 2.39 -8.51
C LEU A 442 -4.02 1.30 -9.14
N THR A 443 -4.78 0.57 -8.34
CA THR A 443 -5.53 -0.62 -8.78
C THR A 443 -7.03 -0.40 -8.92
N GLY A 444 -7.55 0.70 -8.38
CA GLY A 444 -8.99 0.94 -8.29
C GLY A 444 -9.72 0.06 -7.26
N MET A 445 -8.98 -0.68 -6.42
CA MET A 445 -9.60 -1.51 -5.38
C MET A 445 -10.28 -0.65 -4.32
N GLY A 446 -11.54 -0.94 -4.03
CA GLY A 446 -12.39 -0.12 -3.16
C GLY A 446 -12.24 -0.39 -1.65
N ASN A 447 -11.40 -1.35 -1.24
CA ASN A 447 -11.26 -1.72 0.16
C ASN A 447 -9.82 -2.08 0.51
N ILE A 448 -9.30 -1.48 1.57
CA ILE A 448 -7.92 -1.69 2.05
C ILE A 448 -7.61 -3.16 2.36
N ARG A 449 -8.62 -3.94 2.78
CA ARG A 449 -8.50 -5.38 3.04
C ARG A 449 -8.11 -6.17 1.79
N ASP A 450 -8.35 -5.62 0.62
CA ASP A 450 -8.11 -6.27 -0.66
C ASP A 450 -6.76 -5.91 -1.30
N VAL A 451 -5.99 -5.03 -0.66
CA VAL A 451 -4.61 -4.69 -1.06
C VAL A 451 -3.56 -5.11 -0.03
N LEU A 452 -4.00 -5.68 1.09
CA LEU A 452 -3.17 -6.31 2.11
C LEU A 452 -3.16 -7.83 1.92
N PRO A 453 -2.00 -8.50 2.03
CA PRO A 453 -1.94 -9.98 1.97
C PRO A 453 -2.83 -10.64 3.02
N PHE A 454 -2.66 -10.26 4.29
CA PHE A 454 -3.42 -10.73 5.44
C PHE A 454 -3.86 -9.51 6.27
N PRO A 455 -5.05 -8.95 6.01
CA PRO A 455 -5.47 -7.71 6.64
C PRO A 455 -5.69 -7.87 8.15
N ARG A 456 -5.20 -6.89 8.91
CA ARG A 456 -5.45 -6.74 10.34
C ARG A 456 -6.41 -5.59 10.54
N THR A 457 -7.60 -5.87 11.04
CA THR A 457 -8.67 -4.89 11.25
C THR A 457 -9.42 -5.18 12.54
N VAL A 458 -10.26 -4.27 12.98
CA VAL A 458 -11.11 -4.49 14.16
C VAL A 458 -11.84 -5.84 14.06
N GLY A 459 -11.68 -6.68 15.08
CA GLY A 459 -12.31 -8.01 15.16
C GLY A 459 -11.74 -9.08 14.20
N ASN A 460 -10.65 -8.78 13.48
CA ASN A 460 -10.04 -9.72 12.54
C ASN A 460 -8.52 -9.74 12.64
N CYS A 461 -7.98 -10.89 13.01
CA CYS A 461 -6.55 -11.22 13.02
C CYS A 461 -6.29 -12.60 12.38
N ASP A 462 -7.20 -13.10 11.55
CA ASP A 462 -7.12 -14.41 10.92
C ASP A 462 -6.15 -14.42 9.74
N LEU A 463 -5.66 -15.64 9.42
CA LEU A 463 -4.77 -15.88 8.27
C LEU A 463 -5.51 -15.76 6.94
#